data_88b8b7c8c43bf33a72cd3ad2080b5d1e
#
_entry.id   88b8b7c8c43bf33a72cd3ad2080b5d1e
#
_cell.length_a   1.000
_cell.length_b   1.000
_cell.length_c   1.000
_cell.angle_alpha   90.00
_cell.angle_beta   90.00
_cell.angle_gamma   90.00
#
_symmetry.space_group_name_H-M   'P 1'
#
loop_
_entity.id
_entity.type
_entity.pdbx_description
1 polymer ?
#
loop_
_entity_poly.entity_id
_entity_poly.type
_entity_poly.pdbx_seq_one_letter_code
_entity_poly.pdbx_strand_id
1 'polypeptide(L)'
;AAPHVAGVVALMQAAAASPLTPAQVESTLKSTARPLPGTCSGGCGAGIANADGAVTAVQGGGPDPDPGTQTYTNGTDVSIPDNNSTGVTSTIAVSGRTGNAPSNAQVAVNIVHTYIGDLIVDLLAPDGSVYVLHNRSGGSADNIIGTYTVNLSGELKNGTWRLRVNDNAAGDVGYINSWSITF
;
A
#
# COMPACT_ATOMS: atom_id res chain seq x y z
N ALA A 1 23.76 6.43 29.39
CA ALA A 1 22.75 6.20 28.33
C ALA A 1 23.31 5.38 27.16
N ALA A 2 24.47 5.74 26.56
CA ALA A 2 25.00 5.04 25.39
C ALA A 2 25.23 3.52 25.58
N PRO A 3 25.80 3.02 26.72
CA PRO A 3 25.96 1.58 26.92
C PRO A 3 24.65 0.79 26.97
N HIS A 4 23.57 1.39 27.48
CA HIS A 4 22.26 0.74 27.54
C HIS A 4 21.67 0.60 26.12
N VAL A 5 21.79 1.65 25.29
CA VAL A 5 21.33 1.60 23.90
C VAL A 5 22.13 0.56 23.10
N ALA A 6 23.44 0.49 23.30
CA ALA A 6 24.27 -0.54 22.65
C ALA A 6 23.86 -1.97 23.05
N GLY A 7 23.48 -2.18 24.33
CA GLY A 7 22.93 -3.45 24.80
C GLY A 7 21.59 -3.80 24.11
N VAL A 8 20.70 -2.82 23.97
CA VAL A 8 19.43 -3.02 23.24
C VAL A 8 19.70 -3.38 21.77
N VAL A 9 20.63 -2.71 21.12
CA VAL A 9 21.02 -3.01 19.72
C VAL A 9 21.56 -4.44 19.58
N ALA A 10 22.39 -4.88 20.52
CA ALA A 10 22.91 -6.25 20.52
C ALA A 10 21.78 -7.29 20.65
N LEU A 11 20.80 -7.04 21.52
CA LEU A 11 19.62 -7.90 21.67
C LEU A 11 18.74 -7.89 20.41
N MET A 12 18.54 -6.74 19.77
CA MET A 12 17.81 -6.64 18.51
C MET A 12 18.49 -7.46 17.41
N GLN A 13 19.80 -7.33 17.25
CA GLN A 13 20.58 -8.09 16.27
C GLN A 13 20.52 -9.61 16.51
N ALA A 14 20.54 -10.03 17.78
CA ALA A 14 20.43 -11.44 18.13
C ALA A 14 19.03 -12.03 17.91
N ALA A 15 17.99 -11.20 17.99
CA ALA A 15 16.59 -11.60 17.88
C ALA A 15 16.05 -11.52 16.45
N ALA A 16 16.67 -10.73 15.59
CA ALA A 16 16.26 -10.53 14.20
C ALA A 16 16.52 -11.78 13.34
N ALA A 17 15.60 -12.09 12.43
CA ALA A 17 15.74 -13.20 11.49
C ALA A 17 16.89 -13.01 10.47
N SER A 18 17.32 -11.77 10.25
CA SER A 18 18.46 -11.37 9.42
C SER A 18 19.17 -10.16 10.03
N PRO A 19 20.48 -9.94 9.74
CA PRO A 19 21.20 -8.79 10.26
C PRO A 19 20.53 -7.46 9.92
N LEU A 20 20.28 -6.64 10.94
CA LEU A 20 19.69 -5.32 10.78
C LEU A 20 20.74 -4.31 10.29
N THR A 21 20.35 -3.47 9.36
CA THR A 21 21.15 -2.31 8.94
C THR A 21 21.15 -1.21 10.02
N PRO A 22 22.12 -0.30 10.04
CA PRO A 22 22.11 0.83 10.98
C PRO A 22 20.84 1.67 10.93
N ALA A 23 20.27 1.87 9.72
CA ALA A 23 19.03 2.61 9.54
C ALA A 23 17.81 1.90 10.16
N GLN A 24 17.72 0.58 10.03
CA GLN A 24 16.68 -0.24 10.66
C GLN A 24 16.78 -0.19 12.19
N VAL A 25 17.99 -0.30 12.72
CA VAL A 25 18.25 -0.19 14.16
C VAL A 25 17.78 1.18 14.67
N GLU A 26 18.18 2.27 14.02
CA GLU A 26 17.80 3.63 14.40
C GLU A 26 16.28 3.84 14.34
N SER A 27 15.66 3.42 13.26
CA SER A 27 14.21 3.53 13.06
C SER A 27 13.43 2.77 14.14
N THR A 28 13.80 1.51 14.40
CA THR A 28 13.15 0.68 15.42
C THR A 28 13.32 1.26 16.83
N LEU A 29 14.50 1.71 17.18
CA LEU A 29 14.74 2.35 18.48
C LEU A 29 13.89 3.60 18.68
N LYS A 30 13.73 4.42 17.63
CA LYS A 30 12.91 5.64 17.68
C LYS A 30 11.41 5.33 17.75
N SER A 31 10.93 4.39 16.94
CA SER A 31 9.49 4.05 16.87
C SER A 31 8.97 3.33 18.11
N THR A 32 9.83 2.58 18.80
CA THR A 32 9.47 1.85 20.01
C THR A 32 9.81 2.59 21.31
N ALA A 33 10.41 3.78 21.22
CA ALA A 33 10.76 4.60 22.38
C ALA A 33 9.54 4.97 23.22
N ARG A 34 9.66 4.91 24.53
CA ARG A 34 8.61 5.35 25.45
C ARG A 34 8.65 6.87 25.63
N PRO A 35 7.49 7.53 25.75
CA PRO A 35 7.44 8.96 26.05
C PRO A 35 8.24 9.31 27.31
N LEU A 36 8.87 10.48 27.31
CA LEU A 36 9.51 11.03 28.51
C LEU A 36 8.44 11.39 29.55
N PRO A 37 8.67 11.11 30.84
CA PRO A 37 7.83 11.61 31.91
C PRO A 37 8.05 13.12 32.07
N GLY A 38 7.12 13.93 31.60
CA GLY A 38 7.16 15.40 31.74
C GLY A 38 7.49 16.15 30.45
N THR A 39 7.55 17.49 30.55
CA THR A 39 7.86 18.37 29.41
C THR A 39 9.37 18.49 29.23
N CYS A 40 9.82 18.38 28.00
CA CYS A 40 11.19 18.61 27.61
C CYS A 40 11.35 19.95 26.88
N SER A 41 12.25 20.79 27.35
CA SER A 41 12.45 22.14 26.82
C SER A 41 13.54 22.26 25.75
N GLY A 42 14.02 21.16 25.18
CA GLY A 42 14.99 21.20 24.07
C GLY A 42 15.66 19.86 23.77
N GLY A 43 15.50 19.39 22.52
CA GLY A 43 16.35 18.35 21.93
C GLY A 43 16.34 16.97 22.58
N CYS A 44 15.22 16.47 23.08
CA CYS A 44 15.14 15.24 23.87
C CYS A 44 15.06 13.94 23.06
N GLY A 45 15.14 14.04 21.75
CA GLY A 45 15.05 12.86 20.89
C GLY A 45 13.67 12.20 20.89
N ALA A 46 13.61 10.91 20.53
CA ALA A 46 12.36 10.15 20.39
C ALA A 46 11.78 9.66 21.75
N GLY A 47 12.56 9.71 22.84
CA GLY A 47 12.13 9.23 24.15
C GLY A 47 13.13 8.31 24.85
N ILE A 48 12.61 7.47 25.75
CA ILE A 48 13.40 6.50 26.52
C ILE A 48 13.46 5.18 25.74
N ALA A 49 14.66 4.64 25.56
CA ALA A 49 14.85 3.35 24.88
C ALA A 49 14.02 2.25 25.58
N ASN A 50 13.26 1.52 24.78
CA ASN A 50 12.41 0.41 25.21
C ASN A 50 12.95 -0.90 24.65
N ALA A 51 13.71 -1.65 25.45
CA ALA A 51 14.36 -2.87 25.02
C ALA A 51 13.34 -3.95 24.60
N ASP A 52 12.28 -4.14 25.37
CA ASP A 52 11.22 -5.12 25.06
C ASP A 52 10.52 -4.80 23.73
N GLY A 53 10.06 -3.55 23.58
CA GLY A 53 9.43 -3.12 22.33
C GLY A 53 10.36 -3.22 21.12
N ALA A 54 11.63 -2.85 21.26
CA ALA A 54 12.61 -2.92 20.19
C ALA A 54 12.94 -4.37 19.78
N VAL A 55 13.08 -5.28 20.73
CA VAL A 55 13.34 -6.71 20.48
C VAL A 55 12.10 -7.38 19.87
N THR A 56 10.92 -7.12 20.40
CA THR A 56 9.65 -7.64 19.84
C THR A 56 9.43 -7.17 18.41
N ALA A 57 9.73 -5.91 18.10
CA ALA A 57 9.57 -5.36 16.75
C ALA A 57 10.47 -6.07 15.73
N VAL A 58 11.68 -6.50 16.10
CA VAL A 58 12.60 -7.19 15.19
C VAL A 58 12.38 -8.70 15.10
N GLN A 59 11.74 -9.32 16.08
CA GLN A 59 11.35 -10.74 16.03
C GLN A 59 10.25 -11.01 15.01
N GLY A 60 9.39 -10.04 14.76
CA GLY A 60 8.34 -10.10 13.73
C GLY A 60 8.80 -9.68 12.32
N GLY A 61 10.11 -9.50 12.11
CA GLY A 61 10.64 -8.74 10.99
C GLY A 61 10.33 -7.27 11.25
N GLY A 62 11.24 -6.54 11.93
CA GLY A 62 11.05 -5.11 12.24
C GLY A 62 10.62 -4.31 11.01
N PRO A 63 9.96 -3.17 11.19
CA PRO A 63 9.57 -2.36 10.05
C PRO A 63 10.83 -2.02 9.25
N ASP A 64 10.97 -2.66 8.12
CA ASP A 64 11.87 -2.19 7.09
C ASP A 64 11.51 -0.70 6.88
N PRO A 65 12.45 0.25 6.99
CA PRO A 65 12.10 1.64 6.74
C PRO A 65 11.39 1.65 5.40
N ASP A 66 10.14 2.11 5.41
CA ASP A 66 9.30 2.17 4.20
C ASP A 66 10.19 2.68 3.06
N PRO A 67 10.47 1.90 2.01
CA PRO A 67 11.43 2.27 0.97
C PRO A 67 11.02 3.53 0.20
N GLY A 68 10.09 4.31 0.76
CA GLY A 68 9.54 5.49 0.15
C GLY A 68 8.47 5.16 -0.89
N THR A 69 8.27 6.04 -1.84
CA THR A 69 7.30 5.85 -2.92
C THR A 69 7.69 4.67 -3.80
N GLN A 70 6.81 3.69 -3.93
CA GLN A 70 7.02 2.51 -4.76
C GLN A 70 5.78 2.22 -5.61
N THR A 71 6.01 1.75 -6.85
CA THR A 71 4.96 1.36 -7.79
C THR A 71 4.90 -0.16 -7.93
N TYR A 72 3.70 -0.70 -7.81
CA TYR A 72 3.37 -2.10 -8.02
C TYR A 72 2.50 -2.21 -9.26
N THR A 73 2.85 -3.12 -10.18
CA THR A 73 2.19 -3.21 -11.50
C THR A 73 1.72 -4.63 -11.78
N ASN A 74 0.56 -4.75 -12.41
CA ASN A 74 0.09 -5.98 -13.05
C ASN A 74 -0.18 -5.67 -14.53
N GLY A 75 0.55 -6.35 -15.43
CA GLY A 75 0.41 -6.26 -16.89
C GLY A 75 -0.21 -7.51 -17.50
N THR A 76 -0.89 -8.34 -16.69
CA THR A 76 -1.59 -9.51 -17.23
C THR A 76 -2.97 -9.11 -17.72
N ASP A 77 -3.27 -9.43 -18.97
CA ASP A 77 -4.57 -9.16 -19.58
C ASP A 77 -5.67 -9.96 -18.89
N VAL A 78 -6.78 -9.27 -18.58
CA VAL A 78 -7.99 -9.90 -18.01
C VAL A 78 -9.19 -9.47 -18.86
N SER A 79 -9.82 -10.41 -19.58
CA SER A 79 -10.99 -10.14 -20.40
C SER A 79 -12.17 -9.64 -19.55
N ILE A 80 -12.85 -8.61 -20.02
CA ILE A 80 -14.06 -8.07 -19.41
C ILE A 80 -15.24 -8.71 -20.16
N PRO A 81 -16.06 -9.55 -19.49
CA PRO A 81 -17.24 -10.13 -20.13
C PRO A 81 -18.31 -9.08 -20.40
N ASP A 82 -18.89 -9.12 -21.61
CA ASP A 82 -19.98 -8.27 -22.02
C ASP A 82 -21.20 -8.42 -21.07
N ASN A 83 -21.82 -7.31 -20.72
CA ASN A 83 -23.01 -7.22 -19.87
C ASN A 83 -22.90 -8.03 -18.56
N ASN A 84 -21.79 -7.91 -17.87
CA ASN A 84 -21.50 -8.61 -16.61
C ASN A 84 -21.33 -7.65 -15.44
N SER A 85 -22.40 -7.42 -14.71
CA SER A 85 -22.41 -6.53 -13.54
C SER A 85 -21.61 -7.06 -12.34
N THR A 86 -21.23 -8.34 -12.31
CA THR A 86 -20.31 -8.90 -11.29
C THR A 86 -18.88 -8.44 -11.54
N GLY A 87 -18.51 -8.34 -12.80
CA GLY A 87 -17.20 -7.90 -13.26
C GLY A 87 -16.09 -8.93 -13.07
N VAL A 88 -14.89 -8.49 -13.44
CA VAL A 88 -13.63 -9.25 -13.28
C VAL A 88 -12.67 -8.48 -12.42
N THR A 89 -11.68 -9.19 -11.87
CA THR A 89 -10.66 -8.58 -11.01
C THR A 89 -9.24 -8.91 -11.47
N SER A 90 -8.38 -7.89 -11.49
CA SER A 90 -6.93 -8.01 -11.62
C SER A 90 -6.29 -7.68 -10.26
N THR A 91 -5.29 -8.44 -9.82
CA THR A 91 -4.76 -8.35 -8.46
C THR A 91 -3.30 -7.94 -8.41
N ILE A 92 -2.95 -7.13 -7.41
CA ILE A 92 -1.57 -6.81 -7.05
C ILE A 92 -1.37 -7.16 -5.58
N ALA A 93 -0.40 -8.02 -5.29
CA ALA A 93 0.00 -8.34 -3.93
C ALA A 93 1.12 -7.39 -3.48
N VAL A 94 0.91 -6.69 -2.37
CA VAL A 94 1.89 -5.80 -1.75
C VAL A 94 2.32 -6.40 -0.42
N SER A 95 3.63 -6.46 -0.19
CA SER A 95 4.23 -6.95 1.04
C SER A 95 5.52 -6.19 1.37
N GLY A 96 6.00 -6.34 2.59
CA GLY A 96 7.25 -5.69 3.03
C GLY A 96 7.14 -4.17 3.24
N ARG A 97 5.91 -3.62 3.31
CA ARG A 97 5.66 -2.20 3.58
C ARG A 97 5.16 -2.02 5.00
N THR A 98 5.31 -0.83 5.53
CA THR A 98 4.81 -0.46 6.87
C THR A 98 3.77 0.64 6.79
N GLY A 99 2.84 0.63 7.75
CA GLY A 99 1.83 1.67 7.93
C GLY A 99 0.79 1.76 6.82
N ASN A 100 0.04 2.84 6.87
CA ASN A 100 -1.05 3.11 5.93
C ASN A 100 -0.54 3.71 4.61
N ALA A 101 -1.32 3.53 3.56
CA ALA A 101 -1.13 4.20 2.28
C ALA A 101 -1.34 5.72 2.43
N PRO A 102 -0.81 6.54 1.51
CA PRO A 102 -0.96 8.00 1.60
C PRO A 102 -2.33 8.47 1.12
N SER A 103 -2.66 9.72 1.45
CA SER A 103 -3.89 10.37 0.96
C SER A 103 -3.85 10.77 -0.52
N ASN A 104 -2.70 10.63 -1.17
CA ASN A 104 -2.46 10.97 -2.57
C ASN A 104 -1.89 9.78 -3.38
N ALA A 105 -2.29 8.56 -3.03
CA ALA A 105 -1.90 7.36 -3.77
C ALA A 105 -2.30 7.49 -5.25
N GLN A 106 -1.46 6.99 -6.15
CA GLN A 106 -1.70 7.04 -7.58
C GLN A 106 -2.11 5.66 -8.11
N VAL A 107 -3.23 5.60 -8.80
CA VAL A 107 -3.72 4.38 -9.45
C VAL A 107 -3.76 4.63 -10.96
N ALA A 108 -2.82 4.06 -11.70
CA ALA A 108 -2.81 4.13 -13.15
C ALA A 108 -3.53 2.91 -13.73
N VAL A 109 -4.38 3.13 -14.71
CA VAL A 109 -5.12 2.07 -15.40
C VAL A 109 -4.97 2.18 -16.91
N ASN A 110 -4.95 1.04 -17.58
CA ASN A 110 -5.03 0.89 -19.01
C ASN A 110 -6.07 -0.21 -19.29
N ILE A 111 -7.29 0.21 -19.64
CA ILE A 111 -8.41 -0.66 -19.96
C ILE A 111 -8.78 -0.40 -21.40
N VAL A 112 -8.74 -1.46 -22.21
CA VAL A 112 -9.17 -1.41 -23.61
C VAL A 112 -10.64 -1.80 -23.67
N HIS A 113 -11.48 -0.92 -24.21
CA HIS A 113 -12.92 -1.15 -24.39
C HIS A 113 -13.48 -0.20 -25.43
N THR A 114 -14.50 -0.61 -26.16
CA THR A 114 -15.09 0.18 -27.25
C THR A 114 -16.20 1.13 -26.80
N TYR A 115 -16.68 1.04 -25.55
CA TYR A 115 -17.69 1.94 -25.00
C TYR A 115 -17.51 2.10 -23.49
N ILE A 116 -16.75 3.11 -23.05
CA ILE A 116 -16.40 3.26 -21.63
C ILE A 116 -17.59 3.68 -20.75
N GLY A 117 -18.67 4.19 -21.34
CA GLY A 117 -19.91 4.53 -20.63
C GLY A 117 -20.64 3.34 -20.02
N ASP A 118 -20.26 2.10 -20.36
CA ASP A 118 -20.84 0.88 -19.80
C ASP A 118 -20.07 0.39 -18.58
N LEU A 119 -18.84 0.89 -18.41
CA LEU A 119 -17.91 0.39 -17.40
C LEU A 119 -18.06 1.08 -16.04
N ILE A 120 -17.94 0.27 -14.98
CA ILE A 120 -17.60 0.72 -13.63
C ILE A 120 -16.22 0.14 -13.29
N VAL A 121 -15.32 1.01 -12.85
CA VAL A 121 -13.97 0.63 -12.44
C VAL A 121 -13.77 1.01 -10.98
N ASP A 122 -13.46 0.01 -10.16
CA ASP A 122 -13.24 0.17 -8.73
C ASP A 122 -11.86 -0.33 -8.33
N LEU A 123 -11.21 0.39 -7.41
CA LEU A 123 -10.10 -0.13 -6.64
C LEU A 123 -10.65 -0.73 -5.34
N LEU A 124 -10.31 -1.98 -5.05
CA LEU A 124 -10.64 -2.64 -3.78
C LEU A 124 -9.37 -2.76 -2.94
N ALA A 125 -9.43 -2.23 -1.73
CA ALA A 125 -8.36 -2.36 -0.74
C ALA A 125 -8.30 -3.80 -0.16
N PRO A 126 -7.21 -4.14 0.55
CA PRO A 126 -7.04 -5.47 1.14
C PRO A 126 -8.14 -5.87 2.12
N ASP A 127 -8.72 -4.93 2.83
CA ASP A 127 -9.82 -5.14 3.79
C ASP A 127 -11.21 -5.22 3.13
N GLY A 128 -11.29 -4.91 1.82
CA GLY A 128 -12.53 -4.92 1.03
C GLY A 128 -13.16 -3.54 0.82
N SER A 129 -12.58 -2.47 1.36
CA SER A 129 -13.01 -1.10 1.08
C SER A 129 -12.96 -0.81 -0.41
N VAL A 130 -13.96 -0.07 -0.93
CA VAL A 130 -14.15 0.19 -2.37
C VAL A 130 -13.96 1.67 -2.67
N TYR A 131 -13.12 1.96 -3.65
CA TYR A 131 -12.83 3.29 -4.18
C TYR A 131 -13.19 3.35 -5.66
N VAL A 132 -14.23 4.11 -6.00
CA VAL A 132 -14.69 4.24 -7.38
C VAL A 132 -13.73 5.12 -8.18
N LEU A 133 -13.15 4.57 -9.24
CA LEU A 133 -12.25 5.28 -10.17
C LEU A 133 -13.02 5.81 -11.39
N HIS A 134 -13.92 5.00 -11.93
CA HIS A 134 -14.75 5.35 -13.07
C HIS A 134 -16.16 4.80 -12.87
N ASN A 135 -17.17 5.58 -13.21
CA ASN A 135 -18.56 5.16 -13.08
C ASN A 135 -19.37 5.64 -14.30
N ARG A 136 -19.44 4.81 -15.31
CA ARG A 136 -20.30 4.94 -16.49
C ARG A 136 -20.27 6.33 -17.14
N SER A 137 -19.09 6.93 -17.20
CA SER A 137 -18.87 8.23 -17.83
C SER A 137 -18.20 8.10 -19.19
N GLY A 138 -18.18 9.16 -20.00
CA GLY A 138 -17.51 9.20 -21.30
C GLY A 138 -18.28 8.63 -22.48
N GLY A 139 -19.45 7.99 -22.25
CA GLY A 139 -20.33 7.49 -23.33
C GLY A 139 -19.58 6.54 -24.27
N SER A 140 -19.72 6.79 -25.58
CA SER A 140 -19.12 5.99 -26.65
C SER A 140 -17.63 6.23 -26.90
N ALA A 141 -16.93 6.87 -25.99
CA ALA A 141 -15.48 6.97 -26.10
C ALA A 141 -14.81 5.61 -25.86
N ASP A 142 -13.65 5.42 -26.49
CA ASP A 142 -12.84 4.21 -26.37
C ASP A 142 -11.82 4.35 -25.24
N ASN A 143 -11.58 3.25 -24.57
CA ASN A 143 -10.48 3.01 -23.62
C ASN A 143 -10.46 3.94 -22.38
N ILE A 144 -10.10 3.37 -21.24
CA ILE A 144 -9.79 4.14 -20.04
C ILE A 144 -8.30 4.06 -19.81
N ILE A 145 -7.58 5.13 -20.16
CA ILE A 145 -6.13 5.24 -19.95
C ILE A 145 -5.87 6.50 -19.14
N GLY A 146 -5.43 6.32 -17.90
CA GLY A 146 -5.19 7.47 -17.02
C GLY A 146 -4.72 7.10 -15.63
N THR A 147 -4.47 8.14 -14.84
CA THR A 147 -4.05 7.99 -13.44
C THR A 147 -5.04 8.73 -12.54
N TYR A 148 -5.50 8.02 -11.52
CA TYR A 148 -6.40 8.53 -10.48
C TYR A 148 -5.62 8.78 -9.20
N THR A 149 -5.86 9.93 -8.57
CA THR A 149 -5.35 10.20 -7.23
C THR A 149 -6.42 9.80 -6.21
N VAL A 150 -6.09 8.87 -5.32
CA VAL A 150 -7.03 8.29 -4.36
C VAL A 150 -6.52 8.50 -2.94
N ASN A 151 -7.42 8.91 -2.04
CA ASN A 151 -7.09 8.99 -0.62
C ASN A 151 -7.23 7.59 0.02
N LEU A 152 -6.10 6.96 0.28
CA LEU A 152 -5.99 5.62 0.88
C LEU A 152 -5.44 5.67 2.31
N SER A 153 -5.48 6.80 2.99
CA SER A 153 -4.85 7.00 4.32
C SER A 153 -5.47 6.14 5.43
N GLY A 154 -6.64 5.58 5.22
CA GLY A 154 -7.26 4.59 6.10
C GLY A 154 -6.78 3.16 5.90
N GLU A 155 -6.11 2.87 4.78
CA GLU A 155 -5.80 1.51 4.34
C GLU A 155 -4.36 1.13 4.65
N LEU A 156 -4.12 -0.12 5.06
CA LEU A 156 -2.78 -0.68 5.15
C LEU A 156 -2.18 -0.88 3.75
N LYS A 157 -0.90 -0.54 3.56
CA LYS A 157 -0.20 -0.77 2.28
C LYS A 157 -0.13 -2.26 1.92
N ASN A 158 0.18 -3.11 2.91
CA ASN A 158 0.33 -4.55 2.70
C ASN A 158 -1.02 -5.24 2.50
N GLY A 159 -1.03 -6.19 1.59
CA GLY A 159 -2.19 -7.02 1.29
C GLY A 159 -2.45 -7.15 -0.21
N THR A 160 -3.60 -7.70 -0.56
CA THR A 160 -3.99 -7.90 -1.96
C THR A 160 -4.92 -6.78 -2.40
N TRP A 161 -4.40 -5.87 -3.20
CA TRP A 161 -5.16 -4.84 -3.89
C TRP A 161 -5.79 -5.42 -5.17
N ARG A 162 -6.99 -4.97 -5.53
CA ARG A 162 -7.70 -5.47 -6.71
C ARG A 162 -8.25 -4.31 -7.52
N LEU A 163 -8.06 -4.36 -8.83
CA LEU A 163 -8.82 -3.54 -9.77
C LEU A 163 -10.01 -4.38 -10.24
N ARG A 164 -11.24 -3.93 -9.99
CA ARG A 164 -12.46 -4.57 -10.48
C ARG A 164 -13.03 -3.74 -11.61
N VAL A 165 -13.42 -4.41 -12.69
CA VAL A 165 -14.10 -3.79 -13.82
C VAL A 165 -15.36 -4.56 -14.14
N ASN A 166 -16.50 -3.88 -14.14
CA ASN A 166 -17.80 -4.43 -14.59
C ASN A 166 -18.23 -3.73 -15.87
N ASP A 167 -18.84 -4.49 -16.75
CA ASP A 167 -19.56 -4.00 -17.91
C ASP A 167 -21.06 -4.13 -17.65
N ASN A 168 -21.82 -3.03 -17.79
CA ASN A 168 -23.23 -2.96 -17.39
C ASN A 168 -24.17 -2.71 -18.60
N ALA A 169 -23.71 -2.98 -19.81
CA ALA A 169 -24.56 -2.96 -21.01
C ALA A 169 -24.03 -3.99 -22.00
N ALA A 170 -24.85 -4.32 -22.99
CA ALA A 170 -24.52 -5.34 -23.99
C ALA A 170 -24.02 -4.71 -25.29
N GLY A 171 -23.10 -5.40 -25.97
CA GLY A 171 -22.70 -5.08 -27.34
C GLY A 171 -21.22 -4.73 -27.51
N ASP A 172 -20.54 -4.44 -26.42
CA ASP A 172 -19.13 -4.03 -26.43
C ASP A 172 -18.28 -5.00 -25.61
N VAL A 173 -17.00 -5.12 -25.94
CA VAL A 173 -16.08 -6.04 -25.26
C VAL A 173 -14.73 -5.37 -25.05
N GLY A 174 -14.01 -5.84 -24.04
CA GLY A 174 -12.70 -5.31 -23.73
C GLY A 174 -11.91 -6.15 -22.77
N TYR A 175 -10.84 -5.57 -22.25
CA TYR A 175 -9.97 -6.22 -21.26
C TYR A 175 -9.19 -5.19 -20.43
N ILE A 176 -8.84 -5.56 -19.22
CA ILE A 176 -7.84 -4.86 -18.44
C ILE A 176 -6.48 -5.23 -19.03
N ASN A 177 -5.80 -4.28 -19.66
CA ASN A 177 -4.45 -4.51 -20.21
C ASN A 177 -3.38 -4.42 -19.13
N SER A 178 -3.45 -3.41 -18.27
CA SER A 178 -2.54 -3.25 -17.16
C SER A 178 -3.07 -2.24 -16.14
N TRP A 179 -2.56 -2.33 -14.93
CA TRP A 179 -2.77 -1.30 -13.94
C TRP A 179 -1.64 -1.28 -12.93
N SER A 180 -1.50 -0.17 -12.22
CA SER A 180 -0.51 -0.04 -11.16
C SER A 180 -1.05 0.79 -10.00
N ILE A 181 -0.48 0.55 -8.82
CA ILE A 181 -0.70 1.36 -7.62
C ILE A 181 0.65 1.84 -7.10
N THR A 182 0.72 3.14 -6.77
CA THR A 182 1.92 3.80 -6.26
C THR A 182 1.64 4.45 -4.93
N PHE A 183 2.42 4.10 -3.92
CA PHE A 183 2.41 4.71 -2.59
C PHE A 183 3.70 4.52 -1.81
#